data_14d484abfafa2a9339495f816ab98e67
#
_entry.id   14d484abfafa2a9339495f816ab98e67
#
_cell.length_a   1.000
_cell.length_b   1.000
_cell.length_c   1.000
_cell.angle_alpha   90.00
_cell.angle_beta   90.00
_cell.angle_gamma   90.00
#
_symmetry.space_group_name_H-M   'P 1'
#
loop_
_entity.id
_entity.type
_entity.pdbx_description
1 polymer ?
#
loop_
_entity_poly.entity_id
_entity_poly.type
_entity_poly.pdbx_seq_one_letter_code
_entity_poly.pdbx_strand_id
1 'polypeptide(L)'
;MFLVSIGYTMVIPFLPLYLLEIGVPEESIALWTGIVFSSCFLVAGIMGPVWGKMADTRGKKQMAIRAGVLLGFSYLFCGLSQNAWQMTAARAFMGFSNGFVAASMAIISVSADPKNLGATLGMGQTALIVGGIAGPLVGGTLAHLIGIRNTFFISADFLWFVAVLVIFYIKEPKMGTVKKVESKDTTIGEDLSYAFHNGHLREILFIAFGLQTTILMIQPVTALYVSELLDGMGNVELISGFIMSSGGIAGALTTTLWGKFGQRKGYYFAICLTLLAAGCLTMSQSVPDTVVGFGLCQFLVGCFVIGVNPSLNAAMVMYTPDDFRGRVFGLFNTAQQFGNMVGPLVSSAISMMAGIWEVYAIAGLIQLSLGVKVYLGRVRKGELGK
;
A
#
# COMPACT_ATOMS: atom_id res chain seq x y z
N MET A 1 12.18 8.67 6.09
CA MET A 1 10.98 7.85 5.82
C MET A 1 9.75 8.71 5.54
N PHE A 2 9.42 9.69 6.34
CA PHE A 2 8.27 10.59 6.11
C PHE A 2 8.31 11.26 4.73
N LEU A 3 9.42 11.93 4.37
CA LEU A 3 9.58 12.60 3.08
C LEU A 3 9.47 11.65 1.88
N VAL A 4 10.02 10.44 1.99
CA VAL A 4 9.90 9.42 0.93
C VAL A 4 8.45 9.01 0.75
N SER A 5 7.72 8.82 1.85
CA SER A 5 6.31 8.43 1.79
C SER A 5 5.47 9.53 1.15
N ILE A 6 5.70 10.80 1.48
CA ILE A 6 5.06 11.94 0.78
C ILE A 6 5.39 11.90 -0.71
N GLY A 7 6.68 11.94 -1.09
CA GLY A 7 7.09 11.95 -2.49
C GLY A 7 6.54 10.77 -3.30
N TYR A 8 6.43 9.60 -2.67
CA TYR A 8 5.88 8.41 -3.31
C TYR A 8 4.36 8.49 -3.51
N THR A 9 3.61 9.03 -2.54
CA THR A 9 2.13 8.96 -2.55
C THR A 9 1.47 10.21 -3.14
N MET A 10 2.21 11.33 -3.32
CA MET A 10 1.59 12.61 -3.66
C MET A 10 0.99 12.66 -5.08
N VAL A 11 1.46 11.86 -6.03
CA VAL A 11 0.96 11.88 -7.42
C VAL A 11 0.14 10.65 -7.78
N ILE A 12 0.30 9.55 -7.03
CA ILE A 12 -0.34 8.26 -7.36
C ILE A 12 -1.85 8.39 -7.55
N PRO A 13 -2.62 9.10 -6.69
CA PRO A 13 -4.06 9.21 -6.86
C PRO A 13 -4.51 9.92 -8.13
N PHE A 14 -3.68 10.82 -8.64
CA PHE A 14 -4.00 11.68 -9.79
C PHE A 14 -3.52 11.09 -11.12
N LEU A 15 -2.91 9.92 -11.09
CA LEU A 15 -2.39 9.25 -12.26
C LEU A 15 -3.45 9.02 -13.36
N PRO A 16 -4.70 8.62 -13.06
CA PRO A 16 -5.74 8.49 -14.08
C PRO A 16 -6.07 9.83 -14.74
N LEU A 17 -6.14 10.91 -13.96
CA LEU A 17 -6.36 12.27 -14.50
C LEU A 17 -5.19 12.70 -15.40
N TYR A 18 -3.95 12.38 -14.99
CA TYR A 18 -2.78 12.66 -15.82
C TYR A 18 -2.76 11.85 -17.13
N LEU A 19 -3.27 10.62 -17.14
CA LEU A 19 -3.43 9.84 -18.36
C LEU A 19 -4.38 10.53 -19.36
N LEU A 20 -5.44 11.18 -18.87
CA LEU A 20 -6.31 12.02 -19.72
C LEU A 20 -5.55 13.24 -20.27
N GLU A 21 -4.76 13.93 -19.44
CA GLU A 21 -3.94 15.08 -19.86
C GLU A 21 -2.92 14.72 -20.97
N ILE A 22 -2.38 13.52 -20.95
CA ILE A 22 -1.42 13.05 -21.99
C ILE A 22 -2.10 12.40 -23.21
N GLY A 23 -3.43 12.58 -23.32
CA GLY A 23 -4.19 12.23 -24.52
C GLY A 23 -4.71 10.79 -24.56
N VAL A 24 -4.83 10.11 -23.44
CA VAL A 24 -5.53 8.79 -23.40
C VAL A 24 -7.03 9.03 -23.52
N PRO A 25 -7.72 8.38 -24.49
CA PRO A 25 -9.16 8.53 -24.65
C PRO A 25 -9.93 8.06 -23.40
N GLU A 26 -11.04 8.75 -23.07
CA GLU A 26 -11.90 8.40 -21.93
C GLU A 26 -12.37 6.94 -21.96
N GLU A 27 -12.71 6.44 -23.14
CA GLU A 27 -13.15 5.05 -23.34
C GLU A 27 -12.12 4.01 -22.90
N SER A 28 -10.82 4.34 -22.98
CA SER A 28 -9.71 3.45 -22.65
C SER A 28 -9.01 3.80 -21.34
N ILE A 29 -9.45 4.85 -20.63
CA ILE A 29 -8.79 5.34 -19.43
C ILE A 29 -8.74 4.28 -18.32
N ALA A 30 -9.83 3.54 -18.12
CA ALA A 30 -9.90 2.47 -17.14
C ALA A 30 -8.86 1.37 -17.44
N LEU A 31 -8.75 0.94 -18.70
CA LEU A 31 -7.79 -0.07 -19.13
C LEU A 31 -6.36 0.36 -18.89
N TRP A 32 -5.99 1.57 -19.35
CA TRP A 32 -4.64 2.08 -19.17
C TRP A 32 -4.29 2.32 -17.70
N THR A 33 -5.24 2.80 -16.90
CA THR A 33 -5.07 2.94 -15.47
C THR A 33 -4.72 1.60 -14.82
N GLY A 34 -5.47 0.54 -15.14
CA GLY A 34 -5.19 -0.81 -14.64
C GLY A 34 -3.78 -1.30 -15.03
N ILE A 35 -3.40 -1.17 -16.31
CA ILE A 35 -2.10 -1.59 -16.82
C ILE A 35 -0.96 -0.81 -16.15
N VAL A 36 -1.07 0.52 -16.09
CA VAL A 36 -0.05 1.42 -15.56
C VAL A 36 0.18 1.19 -14.06
N PHE A 37 -0.88 0.99 -13.27
CA PHE A 37 -0.72 0.66 -11.85
C PHE A 37 -0.13 -0.73 -11.64
N SER A 38 -0.66 -1.74 -12.33
CA SER A 38 -0.25 -3.15 -12.14
C SER A 38 1.17 -3.40 -12.61
N SER A 39 1.65 -2.71 -13.66
CA SER A 39 3.02 -2.85 -14.15
C SER A 39 4.08 -2.55 -13.08
N CYS A 40 3.83 -1.54 -12.26
CA CYS A 40 4.72 -1.19 -11.15
C CYS A 40 4.80 -2.33 -10.11
N PHE A 41 3.66 -2.85 -9.67
CA PHE A 41 3.61 -3.89 -8.65
C PHE A 41 4.12 -5.25 -9.16
N LEU A 42 3.87 -5.57 -10.42
CA LEU A 42 4.40 -6.76 -11.07
C LEU A 42 5.94 -6.76 -11.03
N VAL A 43 6.54 -5.68 -11.51
CA VAL A 43 8.02 -5.57 -11.54
C VAL A 43 8.59 -5.49 -10.13
N ALA A 44 7.94 -4.78 -9.19
CA ALA A 44 8.34 -4.71 -7.80
C ALA A 44 8.31 -6.10 -7.12
N GLY A 45 7.30 -6.90 -7.42
CA GLY A 45 7.19 -8.28 -6.91
C GLY A 45 8.32 -9.18 -7.42
N ILE A 46 8.67 -9.10 -8.69
CA ILE A 46 9.77 -9.86 -9.30
C ILE A 46 11.13 -9.42 -8.75
N MET A 47 11.32 -8.11 -8.61
CA MET A 47 12.61 -7.54 -8.20
C MET A 47 12.83 -7.54 -6.68
N GLY A 48 11.78 -7.67 -5.88
CA GLY A 48 11.87 -7.65 -4.42
C GLY A 48 12.90 -8.62 -3.84
N PRO A 49 12.87 -9.93 -4.17
CA PRO A 49 13.87 -10.91 -3.71
C PRO A 49 15.30 -10.58 -4.17
N VAL A 50 15.46 -10.06 -5.39
CA VAL A 50 16.76 -9.67 -5.94
C VAL A 50 17.39 -8.54 -5.12
N TRP A 51 16.62 -7.51 -4.85
CA TRP A 51 17.08 -6.37 -4.07
C TRP A 51 17.29 -6.70 -2.59
N GLY A 52 16.49 -7.59 -2.03
CA GLY A 52 16.70 -8.13 -0.68
C GLY A 52 18.07 -8.80 -0.56
N LYS A 53 18.38 -9.73 -1.45
CA LYS A 53 19.69 -10.43 -1.48
C LYS A 53 20.85 -9.45 -1.70
N MET A 54 20.67 -8.45 -2.56
CA MET A 54 21.70 -7.44 -2.79
C MET A 54 21.91 -6.54 -1.56
N ALA A 55 20.87 -6.24 -0.77
CA ALA A 55 21.01 -5.46 0.47
C ALA A 55 21.87 -6.18 1.51
N ASP A 56 21.78 -7.52 1.56
CA ASP A 56 22.60 -8.33 2.47
C ASP A 56 24.06 -8.44 2.04
N THR A 57 24.37 -8.30 0.73
CA THR A 57 25.73 -8.47 0.19
C THR A 57 26.46 -7.16 -0.04
N ARG A 58 25.77 -6.12 -0.53
CA ARG A 58 26.39 -4.82 -0.93
C ARG A 58 26.24 -3.72 0.11
N GLY A 59 25.48 -3.95 1.17
CA GLY A 59 25.23 -2.96 2.23
C GLY A 59 23.85 -2.29 2.08
N LYS A 60 23.26 -2.01 3.23
CA LYS A 60 21.89 -1.49 3.35
C LYS A 60 21.80 -0.02 2.94
N LYS A 61 22.81 0.78 3.29
CA LYS A 61 22.90 2.21 2.88
C LYS A 61 22.99 2.34 1.36
N GLN A 62 23.84 1.55 0.70
CA GLN A 62 23.97 1.59 -0.75
C GLN A 62 22.65 1.25 -1.45
N MET A 63 21.91 0.27 -0.92
CA MET A 63 20.59 -0.10 -1.45
C MET A 63 19.54 0.99 -1.24
N ALA A 64 19.57 1.71 -0.12
CA ALA A 64 18.68 2.85 0.11
C ALA A 64 19.01 4.02 -0.85
N ILE A 65 20.28 4.34 -1.05
CA ILE A 65 20.73 5.37 -2.01
C ILE A 65 20.28 5.00 -3.42
N ARG A 66 20.58 3.76 -3.87
CA ARG A 66 20.14 3.27 -5.17
C ARG A 66 18.64 3.45 -5.37
N ALA A 67 17.85 2.97 -4.40
CA ALA A 67 16.40 3.03 -4.48
C ALA A 67 15.90 4.49 -4.54
N GLY A 68 16.43 5.38 -3.70
CA GLY A 68 16.04 6.81 -3.71
C GLY A 68 16.37 7.49 -5.04
N VAL A 69 17.58 7.26 -5.56
CA VAL A 69 18.02 7.86 -6.84
C VAL A 69 17.18 7.33 -8.00
N LEU A 70 17.00 6.00 -8.11
CA LEU A 70 16.24 5.41 -9.22
C LEU A 70 14.75 5.75 -9.12
N LEU A 71 14.16 5.85 -7.91
CA LEU A 71 12.80 6.32 -7.74
C LEU A 71 12.64 7.76 -8.22
N GLY A 72 13.57 8.67 -7.91
CA GLY A 72 13.55 10.03 -8.43
C GLY A 72 13.53 10.06 -9.98
N PHE A 73 14.39 9.26 -10.64
CA PHE A 73 14.34 9.12 -12.10
C PHE A 73 13.01 8.53 -12.60
N SER A 74 12.41 7.61 -11.87
CA SER A 74 11.10 7.04 -12.23
C SER A 74 10.01 8.11 -12.26
N TYR A 75 9.98 8.99 -11.27
CA TYR A 75 9.02 10.10 -11.22
C TYR A 75 9.31 11.15 -12.28
N LEU A 76 10.58 11.44 -12.57
CA LEU A 76 10.97 12.29 -13.69
C LEU A 76 10.44 11.72 -15.02
N PHE A 77 10.63 10.43 -15.28
CA PHE A 77 10.15 9.79 -16.50
C PHE A 77 8.61 9.78 -16.57
N CYS A 78 7.91 9.61 -15.44
CA CYS A 78 6.45 9.77 -15.40
C CYS A 78 6.04 11.18 -15.83
N GLY A 79 6.68 12.24 -15.31
CA GLY A 79 6.39 13.63 -15.68
C GLY A 79 6.73 13.95 -17.15
N LEU A 80 7.73 13.28 -17.73
CA LEU A 80 8.11 13.44 -19.15
C LEU A 80 7.25 12.60 -20.10
N SER A 81 6.43 11.70 -19.61
CA SER A 81 5.59 10.82 -20.44
C SER A 81 4.58 11.61 -21.25
N GLN A 82 4.44 11.24 -22.53
CA GLN A 82 3.54 11.87 -23.50
C GLN A 82 2.44 10.93 -23.99
N ASN A 83 2.47 9.66 -23.58
CA ASN A 83 1.47 8.66 -23.92
C ASN A 83 1.46 7.53 -22.89
N ALA A 84 0.41 6.70 -22.93
CA ALA A 84 0.20 5.62 -21.98
C ALA A 84 1.32 4.56 -21.96
N TRP A 85 1.96 4.28 -23.11
CA TRP A 85 3.07 3.32 -23.18
C TRP A 85 4.31 3.80 -22.45
N GLN A 86 4.67 5.08 -22.63
CA GLN A 86 5.79 5.70 -21.90
C GLN A 86 5.51 5.74 -20.39
N MET A 87 4.26 6.07 -20.01
CA MET A 87 3.84 6.03 -18.60
C MET A 87 3.94 4.62 -18.04
N THR A 88 3.50 3.59 -18.77
CA THR A 88 3.62 2.18 -18.35
C THR A 88 5.09 1.78 -18.15
N ALA A 89 5.95 2.16 -19.07
CA ALA A 89 7.40 1.90 -18.96
C ALA A 89 8.02 2.62 -17.75
N ALA A 90 7.67 3.89 -17.51
CA ALA A 90 8.12 4.64 -16.35
C ALA A 90 7.64 4.03 -15.03
N ARG A 91 6.41 3.54 -14.97
CA ARG A 91 5.85 2.85 -13.81
C ARG A 91 6.48 1.46 -13.59
N ALA A 92 6.74 0.71 -14.67
CA ALA A 92 7.51 -0.54 -14.57
C ALA A 92 8.93 -0.28 -14.04
N PHE A 93 9.59 0.79 -14.51
CA PHE A 93 10.88 1.22 -13.96
C PHE A 93 10.79 1.67 -12.51
N MET A 94 9.67 2.27 -12.07
CA MET A 94 9.42 2.55 -10.66
C MET A 94 9.37 1.26 -9.84
N GLY A 95 8.70 0.21 -10.33
CA GLY A 95 8.68 -1.11 -9.70
C GLY A 95 10.08 -1.72 -9.56
N PHE A 96 10.91 -1.60 -10.62
CA PHE A 96 12.33 -2.00 -10.57
C PHE A 96 13.12 -1.21 -9.53
N SER A 97 12.83 0.07 -9.38
CA SER A 97 13.53 1.00 -8.47
C SER A 97 13.17 0.80 -6.99
N ASN A 98 12.12 0.03 -6.68
CA ASN A 98 11.58 -0.14 -5.34
C ASN A 98 12.63 -0.73 -4.36
N GLY A 99 12.33 -0.66 -3.06
CA GLY A 99 13.15 -1.23 -1.99
C GLY A 99 13.67 -0.21 -0.97
N PHE A 100 13.40 1.08 -1.13
CA PHE A 100 13.86 2.13 -0.19
C PHE A 100 13.36 1.89 1.23
N VAL A 101 12.08 1.57 1.40
CA VAL A 101 11.46 1.35 2.72
C VAL A 101 12.09 0.14 3.40
N ALA A 102 12.25 -0.97 2.69
CA ALA A 102 12.87 -2.19 3.21
C ALA A 102 14.33 -1.95 3.63
N ALA A 103 15.12 -1.29 2.79
CA ALA A 103 16.51 -0.92 3.10
C ALA A 103 16.58 0.00 4.33
N SER A 104 15.71 1.00 4.42
CA SER A 104 15.67 1.94 5.55
C SER A 104 15.27 1.24 6.86
N MET A 105 14.28 0.36 6.85
CA MET A 105 13.90 -0.44 8.02
C MET A 105 15.03 -1.38 8.45
N ALA A 106 15.75 -1.95 7.48
CA ALA A 106 16.92 -2.76 7.77
C ALA A 106 18.10 -1.95 8.35
N ILE A 107 18.29 -0.69 7.94
CA ILE A 107 19.27 0.22 8.57
C ILE A 107 18.87 0.51 10.00
N ILE A 108 17.61 0.85 10.25
CA ILE A 108 17.08 1.13 11.60
C ILE A 108 17.27 -0.10 12.49
N SER A 109 16.95 -1.30 12.01
CA SER A 109 17.02 -2.53 12.81
C SER A 109 18.43 -2.88 13.28
N VAL A 110 19.46 -2.47 12.53
CA VAL A 110 20.88 -2.74 12.87
C VAL A 110 21.50 -1.59 13.65
N SER A 111 20.99 -0.35 13.46
CA SER A 111 21.57 0.86 14.07
C SER A 111 20.94 1.24 15.39
N ALA A 112 19.72 0.79 15.69
CA ALA A 112 19.01 1.10 16.91
C ALA A 112 19.56 0.31 18.11
N ASP A 113 19.58 0.95 19.29
CA ASP A 113 19.87 0.25 20.54
C ASP A 113 18.84 -0.90 20.74
N PRO A 114 19.30 -2.12 21.08
CA PRO A 114 18.42 -3.25 21.34
C PRO A 114 17.27 -2.95 22.34
N LYS A 115 17.50 -2.09 23.32
CA LYS A 115 16.49 -1.68 24.31
C LYS A 115 15.37 -0.84 23.69
N ASN A 116 15.66 -0.10 22.61
CA ASN A 116 14.76 0.85 21.98
C ASN A 116 14.35 0.43 20.56
N LEU A 117 14.76 -0.76 20.11
CA LEU A 117 14.56 -1.24 18.74
C LEU A 117 13.09 -1.19 18.32
N GLY A 118 12.19 -1.70 19.16
CA GLY A 118 10.75 -1.69 18.87
C GLY A 118 10.18 -0.28 18.73
N ALA A 119 10.57 0.64 19.62
CA ALA A 119 10.12 2.03 19.55
C ALA A 119 10.66 2.74 18.29
N THR A 120 11.93 2.50 17.92
CA THR A 120 12.56 3.12 16.74
C THR A 120 11.95 2.60 15.44
N LEU A 121 11.69 1.29 15.32
CA LEU A 121 10.96 0.72 14.19
C LEU A 121 9.53 1.26 14.13
N GLY A 122 8.86 1.39 15.27
CA GLY A 122 7.52 2.00 15.38
C GLY A 122 7.50 3.45 14.90
N MET A 123 8.49 4.27 15.26
CA MET A 123 8.63 5.63 14.73
C MET A 123 8.82 5.64 13.20
N GLY A 124 9.62 4.72 12.67
CA GLY A 124 9.79 4.56 11.21
C GLY A 124 8.47 4.23 10.50
N GLN A 125 7.68 3.32 11.04
CA GLN A 125 6.36 2.98 10.51
C GLN A 125 5.37 4.15 10.63
N THR A 126 5.37 4.86 11.77
CA THR A 126 4.53 6.05 11.95
C THR A 126 4.87 7.12 10.92
N ALA A 127 6.17 7.36 10.66
CA ALA A 127 6.61 8.30 9.64
C ALA A 127 6.10 7.93 8.23
N LEU A 128 6.07 6.63 7.88
CA LEU A 128 5.51 6.14 6.61
C LEU A 128 4.01 6.39 6.54
N ILE A 129 3.27 6.08 7.60
CA ILE A 129 1.81 6.25 7.66
C ILE A 129 1.46 7.74 7.53
N VAL A 130 2.09 8.60 8.33
CA VAL A 130 1.83 10.05 8.31
C VAL A 130 2.20 10.65 6.94
N GLY A 131 3.32 10.21 6.35
CA GLY A 131 3.71 10.63 5.00
C GLY A 131 2.71 10.15 3.93
N GLY A 132 2.22 8.92 4.05
CA GLY A 132 1.20 8.37 3.15
C GLY A 132 -0.15 9.12 3.22
N ILE A 133 -0.49 9.64 4.40
CA ILE A 133 -1.69 10.46 4.60
C ILE A 133 -1.47 11.89 4.05
N ALA A 134 -0.30 12.47 4.33
CA ALA A 134 0.02 13.82 3.89
C ALA A 134 0.24 13.92 2.38
N GLY A 135 0.72 12.82 1.75
CA GLY A 135 1.06 12.79 0.33
C GLY A 135 -0.09 13.21 -0.59
N PRO A 136 -1.25 12.56 -0.57
CA PRO A 136 -2.39 12.94 -1.41
C PRO A 136 -2.86 14.37 -1.19
N LEU A 137 -2.82 14.87 0.05
CA LEU A 137 -3.18 16.25 0.37
C LEU A 137 -2.20 17.27 -0.24
N VAL A 138 -0.89 17.04 -0.02
CA VAL A 138 0.17 17.89 -0.60
C VAL A 138 0.14 17.79 -2.11
N GLY A 139 0.00 16.57 -2.64
CA GLY A 139 -0.06 16.31 -4.08
C GLY A 139 -1.26 16.94 -4.75
N GLY A 140 -2.45 16.84 -4.16
CA GLY A 140 -3.66 17.48 -4.66
C GLY A 140 -3.55 19.01 -4.68
N THR A 141 -2.98 19.59 -3.63
CA THR A 141 -2.72 21.04 -3.57
C THR A 141 -1.72 21.46 -4.65
N LEU A 142 -0.61 20.74 -4.81
CA LEU A 142 0.38 21.05 -5.85
C LEU A 142 -0.18 20.82 -7.26
N ALA A 143 -0.89 19.71 -7.49
CA ALA A 143 -1.52 19.44 -8.78
C ALA A 143 -2.51 20.54 -9.18
N HIS A 144 -3.29 21.06 -8.22
CA HIS A 144 -4.18 22.17 -8.46
C HIS A 144 -3.43 23.48 -8.78
N LEU A 145 -2.32 23.78 -8.07
CA LEU A 145 -1.60 25.06 -8.23
C LEU A 145 -0.68 25.09 -9.46
N ILE A 146 -0.02 24.02 -9.78
CA ILE A 146 1.04 23.95 -10.78
C ILE A 146 0.86 22.86 -11.84
N GLY A 147 -0.23 22.07 -11.75
CA GLY A 147 -0.55 20.95 -12.63
C GLY A 147 0.07 19.62 -12.19
N ILE A 148 -0.53 18.52 -12.64
CA ILE A 148 -0.13 17.15 -12.25
C ILE A 148 1.29 16.85 -12.75
N ARG A 149 1.63 17.26 -13.98
CA ARG A 149 2.97 17.07 -14.57
C ARG A 149 4.08 17.66 -13.70
N ASN A 150 3.93 18.91 -13.26
CA ASN A 150 4.94 19.56 -12.41
C ASN A 150 5.02 18.92 -11.02
N THR A 151 3.92 18.37 -10.52
CA THR A 151 3.91 17.63 -9.26
C THR A 151 4.75 16.35 -9.34
N PHE A 152 4.83 15.69 -10.52
CA PHE A 152 5.77 14.58 -10.73
C PHE A 152 7.24 15.05 -10.60
N PHE A 153 7.60 16.21 -11.13
CA PHE A 153 8.97 16.73 -11.03
C PHE A 153 9.31 17.08 -9.58
N ILE A 154 8.40 17.71 -8.84
CA ILE A 154 8.59 17.96 -7.40
C ILE A 154 8.73 16.65 -6.63
N SER A 155 7.96 15.61 -6.95
CA SER A 155 8.13 14.29 -6.34
C SER A 155 9.53 13.72 -6.62
N ALA A 156 10.05 13.87 -7.83
CA ALA A 156 11.39 13.45 -8.17
C ALA A 156 12.45 14.18 -7.34
N ASP A 157 12.34 15.52 -7.23
CA ASP A 157 13.24 16.34 -6.42
C ASP A 157 13.21 15.95 -4.93
N PHE A 158 12.03 15.69 -4.37
CA PHE A 158 11.89 15.19 -3.00
C PHE A 158 12.64 13.86 -2.77
N LEU A 159 12.52 12.93 -3.72
CA LEU A 159 13.17 11.62 -3.61
C LEU A 159 14.69 11.75 -3.77
N TRP A 160 15.18 12.60 -4.68
CA TRP A 160 16.61 12.89 -4.79
C TRP A 160 17.14 13.62 -3.56
N PHE A 161 16.40 14.58 -3.01
CA PHE A 161 16.77 15.24 -1.78
C PHE A 161 16.93 14.23 -0.63
N VAL A 162 16.00 13.26 -0.53
CA VAL A 162 16.14 12.19 0.48
C VAL A 162 17.34 11.30 0.21
N ALA A 163 17.63 10.96 -1.06
CA ALA A 163 18.83 10.19 -1.39
C ALA A 163 20.11 10.94 -0.97
N VAL A 164 20.17 12.25 -1.18
CA VAL A 164 21.25 13.12 -0.71
C VAL A 164 21.37 13.10 0.82
N LEU A 165 20.25 13.21 1.54
CA LEU A 165 20.26 13.10 3.01
C LEU A 165 20.79 11.73 3.46
N VAL A 166 20.42 10.64 2.80
CA VAL A 166 20.96 9.30 3.12
C VAL A 166 22.46 9.23 2.88
N ILE A 167 22.98 9.84 1.81
CA ILE A 167 24.41 9.86 1.48
C ILE A 167 25.21 10.54 2.61
N PHE A 168 24.76 11.72 3.05
CA PHE A 168 25.55 12.56 3.96
C PHE A 168 25.31 12.23 5.44
N TYR A 169 24.09 11.91 5.84
CA TYR A 169 23.75 11.79 7.26
C TYR A 169 23.68 10.34 7.78
N ILE A 170 23.47 9.35 6.91
CA ILE A 170 23.40 7.95 7.35
C ILE A 170 24.77 7.30 7.20
N LYS A 171 25.28 6.75 8.29
CA LYS A 171 26.50 5.93 8.27
C LYS A 171 26.12 4.49 7.93
N GLU A 172 26.94 3.82 7.11
CA GLU A 172 26.76 2.38 6.85
C GLU A 172 26.86 1.64 8.19
N PRO A 173 25.87 0.86 8.58
CA PRO A 173 25.96 0.03 9.78
C PRO A 173 27.15 -0.93 9.60
N LYS A 174 28.06 -0.98 10.58
CA LYS A 174 29.17 -1.95 10.55
C LYS A 174 28.57 -3.35 10.35
N MET A 175 29.00 -4.03 9.32
CA MET A 175 28.68 -5.46 9.07
C MET A 175 29.40 -6.31 10.13
N GLY A 176 29.04 -6.14 11.39
CA GLY A 176 29.60 -6.81 12.55
C GLY A 176 28.49 -7.61 13.22
N THR A 177 28.54 -8.91 13.10
CA THR A 177 27.93 -9.89 14.02
C THR A 177 26.42 -9.75 14.28
N VAL A 178 25.60 -9.53 13.28
CA VAL A 178 24.33 -10.24 13.34
C VAL A 178 24.71 -11.70 13.16
N LYS A 179 24.71 -12.49 14.27
CA LYS A 179 24.70 -13.95 14.17
C LYS A 179 23.70 -14.25 13.04
N LYS A 180 24.20 -14.82 11.93
CA LYS A 180 23.32 -15.52 11.02
C LYS A 180 22.51 -16.42 11.94
N VAL A 181 21.27 -16.09 12.21
CA VAL A 181 20.33 -17.09 12.64
C VAL A 181 20.45 -18.09 11.50
N GLU A 182 20.98 -19.26 11.79
CA GLU A 182 21.03 -20.38 10.87
C GLU A 182 19.56 -20.66 10.51
N SER A 183 19.03 -19.86 9.59
CA SER A 183 17.80 -20.23 8.91
C SER A 183 18.19 -21.49 8.15
N LYS A 184 17.62 -22.63 8.51
CA LYS A 184 17.68 -23.83 7.66
C LYS A 184 17.47 -23.33 6.24
N ASP A 185 18.41 -23.66 5.34
CA ASP A 185 18.33 -23.36 3.92
C ASP A 185 17.11 -24.10 3.33
N THR A 186 15.92 -23.55 3.59
CA THR A 186 14.67 -24.04 3.01
C THR A 186 14.41 -23.27 1.71
N THR A 187 13.96 -23.99 0.72
CA THR A 187 13.59 -23.42 -0.57
C THR A 187 12.29 -22.59 -0.40
N ILE A 188 12.13 -21.51 -1.19
CA ILE A 188 10.88 -20.71 -1.21
C ILE A 188 9.65 -21.62 -1.39
N GLY A 189 9.77 -22.70 -2.17
CA GLY A 189 8.72 -23.70 -2.35
C GLY A 189 8.32 -24.44 -1.07
N GLU A 190 9.29 -24.77 -0.21
CA GLU A 190 9.04 -25.41 1.09
C GLU A 190 8.34 -24.45 2.06
N ASP A 191 8.78 -23.18 2.09
CA ASP A 191 8.15 -22.14 2.92
C ASP A 191 6.71 -21.89 2.48
N LEU A 192 6.45 -21.85 1.18
CA LEU A 192 5.11 -21.72 0.62
C LEU A 192 4.25 -22.96 0.95
N SER A 193 4.81 -24.16 0.78
CA SER A 193 4.14 -25.41 1.14
C SER A 193 3.75 -25.45 2.62
N TYR A 194 4.65 -25.06 3.52
CA TYR A 194 4.37 -24.95 4.95
C TYR A 194 3.22 -23.96 5.24
N ALA A 195 3.27 -22.78 4.65
CA ALA A 195 2.24 -21.77 4.86
C ALA A 195 0.86 -22.21 4.34
N PHE A 196 0.82 -22.93 3.20
CA PHE A 196 -0.43 -23.45 2.64
C PHE A 196 -1.00 -24.66 3.40
N HIS A 197 -0.16 -25.48 4.01
CA HIS A 197 -0.61 -26.59 4.89
C HIS A 197 -1.09 -26.10 6.24
N ASN A 198 -0.60 -24.97 6.74
CA ASN A 198 -1.09 -24.36 7.96
C ASN A 198 -2.38 -23.57 7.68
N GLY A 199 -3.52 -24.09 8.15
CA GLY A 199 -4.84 -23.49 7.90
C GLY A 199 -4.99 -22.04 8.38
N HIS A 200 -4.29 -21.63 9.45
CA HIS A 200 -4.29 -20.24 9.93
C HIS A 200 -3.48 -19.32 9.02
N LEU A 201 -2.26 -19.74 8.65
CA LEU A 201 -1.41 -18.93 7.78
C LEU A 201 -2.00 -18.77 6.39
N ARG A 202 -2.52 -19.85 5.80
CA ARG A 202 -3.20 -19.80 4.51
C ARG A 202 -4.36 -18.80 4.51
N GLU A 203 -5.17 -18.79 5.57
CA GLU A 203 -6.30 -17.86 5.70
C GLU A 203 -5.83 -16.41 5.84
N ILE A 204 -4.81 -16.15 6.67
CA ILE A 204 -4.21 -14.83 6.86
C ILE A 204 -3.64 -14.29 5.54
N LEU A 205 -2.91 -15.11 4.79
CA LEU A 205 -2.36 -14.74 3.48
C LEU A 205 -3.48 -14.43 2.47
N PHE A 206 -4.54 -15.24 2.46
CA PHE A 206 -5.70 -15.00 1.60
C PHE A 206 -6.43 -13.70 1.94
N ILE A 207 -6.62 -13.39 3.24
CA ILE A 207 -7.24 -12.14 3.68
C ILE A 207 -6.35 -10.95 3.32
N ALA A 208 -5.04 -11.07 3.52
CA ALA A 208 -4.07 -10.02 3.17
C ALA A 208 -4.09 -9.71 1.66
N PHE A 209 -4.11 -10.74 0.82
CA PHE A 209 -4.25 -10.62 -0.63
C PHE A 209 -5.57 -9.91 -0.99
N GLY A 210 -6.71 -10.40 -0.49
CA GLY A 210 -8.03 -9.87 -0.82
C GLY A 210 -8.24 -8.44 -0.31
N LEU A 211 -7.79 -8.13 0.91
CA LEU A 211 -7.83 -6.78 1.46
C LEU A 211 -7.03 -5.80 0.59
N GLN A 212 -5.82 -6.18 0.22
CA GLN A 212 -4.95 -5.32 -0.57
C GLN A 212 -5.48 -5.16 -2.00
N THR A 213 -6.09 -6.21 -2.55
CA THR A 213 -6.82 -6.13 -3.84
C THR A 213 -7.91 -5.06 -3.76
N THR A 214 -8.76 -5.08 -2.73
CA THR A 214 -9.86 -4.10 -2.62
C THR A 214 -9.37 -2.67 -2.41
N ILE A 215 -8.29 -2.46 -1.64
CA ILE A 215 -7.69 -1.14 -1.44
C ILE A 215 -7.21 -0.58 -2.80
N LEU A 216 -6.48 -1.39 -3.57
CA LEU A 216 -5.94 -0.99 -4.87
C LEU A 216 -6.97 -1.01 -6.02
N MET A 217 -8.14 -1.62 -5.83
CA MET A 217 -9.29 -1.43 -6.72
C MET A 217 -9.84 0.00 -6.62
N ILE A 218 -9.97 0.52 -5.41
CA ILE A 218 -10.61 1.81 -5.11
C ILE A 218 -9.66 2.98 -5.40
N GLN A 219 -8.38 2.85 -5.05
CA GLN A 219 -7.42 3.96 -5.10
C GLN A 219 -7.34 4.66 -6.47
N PRO A 220 -7.23 3.97 -7.62
CA PRO A 220 -7.12 4.63 -8.92
C PRO A 220 -8.43 5.25 -9.40
N VAL A 221 -9.59 4.75 -8.98
CA VAL A 221 -10.88 5.27 -9.43
C VAL A 221 -11.41 6.41 -8.58
N THR A 222 -10.85 6.65 -7.40
CA THR A 222 -11.35 7.69 -6.48
C THR A 222 -11.30 9.09 -7.10
N ALA A 223 -10.20 9.45 -7.78
CA ALA A 223 -10.09 10.77 -8.41
C ALA A 223 -11.03 10.91 -9.62
N LEU A 224 -11.24 9.84 -10.39
CA LEU A 224 -12.20 9.83 -11.49
C LEU A 224 -13.63 9.96 -10.98
N TYR A 225 -13.97 9.25 -9.89
CA TYR A 225 -15.31 9.32 -9.30
C TYR A 225 -15.60 10.71 -8.70
N VAL A 226 -14.60 11.35 -8.07
CA VAL A 226 -14.73 12.73 -7.60
C VAL A 226 -14.91 13.68 -8.79
N SER A 227 -14.25 13.43 -9.93
CA SER A 227 -14.46 14.22 -11.16
C SER A 227 -15.88 14.08 -11.70
N GLU A 228 -16.46 12.87 -11.68
CA GLU A 228 -17.87 12.66 -12.05
C GLU A 228 -18.83 13.39 -11.10
N LEU A 229 -18.61 13.30 -9.76
CA LEU A 229 -19.45 13.99 -8.76
C LEU A 229 -19.38 15.52 -8.86
N LEU A 230 -18.36 16.07 -9.49
CA LEU A 230 -18.17 17.51 -9.71
C LEU A 230 -18.53 17.95 -11.15
N ASP A 231 -19.08 17.05 -11.98
CA ASP A 231 -19.32 17.28 -13.42
C ASP A 231 -18.07 17.82 -14.15
N GLY A 232 -16.88 17.37 -13.74
CA GLY A 232 -15.60 17.85 -14.27
C GLY A 232 -15.26 19.29 -13.91
N MET A 233 -16.10 19.97 -13.11
CA MET A 233 -15.90 21.35 -12.69
C MET A 233 -15.27 21.42 -11.29
N GLY A 234 -14.38 22.39 -11.10
CA GLY A 234 -13.79 22.69 -9.79
C GLY A 234 -12.40 22.06 -9.56
N ASN A 235 -12.00 21.98 -8.30
CA ASN A 235 -10.65 21.58 -7.87
C ASN A 235 -10.60 20.07 -7.60
N VAL A 236 -10.81 19.25 -8.63
CA VAL A 236 -10.90 17.78 -8.53
C VAL A 236 -9.70 17.19 -7.78
N GLU A 237 -8.49 17.62 -8.12
CA GLU A 237 -7.24 17.14 -7.52
C GLU A 237 -7.17 17.47 -6.03
N LEU A 238 -7.48 18.71 -5.69
CA LEU A 238 -7.47 19.18 -4.30
C LEU A 238 -8.48 18.42 -3.46
N ILE A 239 -9.71 18.30 -3.94
CA ILE A 239 -10.82 17.64 -3.26
C ILE A 239 -10.54 16.14 -3.12
N SER A 240 -10.05 15.48 -4.17
CA SER A 240 -9.64 14.06 -4.13
C SER A 240 -8.52 13.84 -3.11
N GLY A 241 -7.53 14.75 -3.07
CA GLY A 241 -6.45 14.71 -2.09
C GLY A 241 -6.96 14.79 -0.64
N PHE A 242 -7.91 15.70 -0.36
CA PHE A 242 -8.57 15.83 0.94
C PHE A 242 -9.35 14.57 1.32
N ILE A 243 -10.13 14.02 0.42
CA ILE A 243 -10.95 12.83 0.65
C ILE A 243 -10.05 11.62 0.98
N MET A 244 -9.01 11.38 0.20
CA MET A 244 -8.10 10.25 0.43
C MET A 244 -7.33 10.42 1.74
N SER A 245 -6.85 11.62 2.03
CA SER A 245 -6.15 11.90 3.29
C SER A 245 -7.07 11.78 4.50
N SER A 246 -8.36 12.15 4.38
CA SER A 246 -9.34 12.01 5.47
C SER A 246 -9.50 10.54 5.91
N GLY A 247 -9.59 9.61 4.95
CA GLY A 247 -9.63 8.17 5.24
C GLY A 247 -8.34 7.67 5.92
N GLY A 248 -7.19 8.19 5.50
CA GLY A 248 -5.91 7.90 6.13
C GLY A 248 -5.83 8.40 7.58
N ILE A 249 -6.29 9.63 7.84
CA ILE A 249 -6.37 10.21 9.19
C ILE A 249 -7.29 9.38 10.09
N ALA A 250 -8.47 9.03 9.60
CA ALA A 250 -9.43 8.18 10.32
C ALA A 250 -8.80 6.85 10.73
N GLY A 251 -8.10 6.20 9.80
CA GLY A 251 -7.39 4.96 10.05
C GLY A 251 -6.27 5.10 11.07
N ALA A 252 -5.45 6.14 10.98
CA ALA A 252 -4.38 6.40 11.94
C ALA A 252 -4.91 6.57 13.37
N LEU A 253 -6.02 7.30 13.53
CA LEU A 253 -6.68 7.50 14.83
C LEU A 253 -7.23 6.20 15.42
N THR A 254 -7.74 5.30 14.59
CA THR A 254 -8.43 4.08 15.05
C THR A 254 -7.54 2.84 15.12
N THR A 255 -6.36 2.83 14.45
CA THR A 255 -5.45 1.68 14.42
C THR A 255 -5.10 1.13 15.81
N THR A 256 -4.75 2.02 16.75
CA THR A 256 -4.42 1.62 18.13
C THR A 256 -5.62 1.04 18.87
N LEU A 257 -6.82 1.56 18.62
CA LEU A 257 -8.06 1.05 19.21
C LEU A 257 -8.34 -0.38 18.74
N TRP A 258 -8.19 -0.63 17.44
CA TRP A 258 -8.36 -1.97 16.86
C TRP A 258 -7.32 -2.97 17.35
N GLY A 259 -6.06 -2.54 17.53
CA GLY A 259 -5.02 -3.38 18.12
C GLY A 259 -5.37 -3.80 19.55
N LYS A 260 -5.79 -2.86 20.41
CA LYS A 260 -6.24 -3.14 21.78
C LYS A 260 -7.52 -3.98 21.82
N PHE A 261 -8.45 -3.74 20.90
CA PHE A 261 -9.68 -4.53 20.79
C PHE A 261 -9.37 -5.99 20.44
N GLY A 262 -8.48 -6.21 19.44
CA GLY A 262 -8.03 -7.55 19.05
C GLY A 262 -7.36 -8.31 20.21
N GLN A 263 -6.51 -7.64 21.01
CA GLN A 263 -5.90 -8.23 22.20
C GLN A 263 -6.94 -8.68 23.24
N ARG A 264 -8.01 -7.92 23.42
CA ARG A 264 -9.04 -8.20 24.44
C ARG A 264 -10.07 -9.23 23.99
N LYS A 265 -10.56 -9.12 22.75
CA LYS A 265 -11.68 -9.91 22.21
C LYS A 265 -11.25 -11.03 21.29
N GLY A 266 -10.00 -10.99 20.82
CA GLY A 266 -9.43 -11.93 19.86
C GLY A 266 -9.21 -11.29 18.48
N TYR A 267 -8.10 -11.65 17.87
CA TYR A 267 -7.67 -11.04 16.58
C TYR A 267 -8.59 -11.44 15.42
N TYR A 268 -9.06 -12.69 15.36
CA TYR A 268 -10.00 -13.10 14.31
C TYR A 268 -11.36 -12.41 14.43
N PHE A 269 -11.82 -12.16 15.66
CA PHE A 269 -13.05 -11.40 15.87
C PHE A 269 -12.88 -9.92 15.42
N ALA A 270 -11.73 -9.32 15.71
CA ALA A 270 -11.41 -7.96 15.25
C ALA A 270 -11.36 -7.90 13.72
N ILE A 271 -10.65 -8.84 13.05
CA ILE A 271 -10.58 -8.94 11.59
C ILE A 271 -11.98 -9.10 10.98
N CYS A 272 -12.79 -9.98 11.54
CA CYS A 272 -14.18 -10.20 11.09
C CYS A 272 -15.00 -8.90 11.15
N LEU A 273 -15.03 -8.26 12.32
CA LEU A 273 -15.82 -7.05 12.54
C LEU A 273 -15.37 -5.89 11.65
N THR A 274 -14.05 -5.68 11.54
CA THR A 274 -13.50 -4.61 10.69
C THR A 274 -13.76 -4.85 9.21
N LEU A 275 -13.66 -6.08 8.72
CA LEU A 275 -13.96 -6.41 7.32
C LEU A 275 -15.45 -6.28 6.99
N LEU A 276 -16.35 -6.72 7.89
CA LEU A 276 -17.79 -6.58 7.67
C LEU A 276 -18.20 -5.11 7.68
N ALA A 277 -17.74 -4.33 8.65
CA ALA A 277 -18.04 -2.91 8.72
C ALA A 277 -17.43 -2.14 7.51
N ALA A 278 -16.17 -2.41 7.18
CA ALA A 278 -15.50 -1.83 6.03
C ALA A 278 -16.24 -2.17 4.73
N GLY A 279 -16.66 -3.42 4.55
CA GLY A 279 -17.38 -3.85 3.36
C GLY A 279 -18.72 -3.14 3.17
N CYS A 280 -19.53 -3.04 4.24
CA CYS A 280 -20.79 -2.28 4.21
C CYS A 280 -20.54 -0.80 3.87
N LEU A 281 -19.56 -0.18 4.51
CA LEU A 281 -19.23 1.23 4.31
C LEU A 281 -18.64 1.47 2.91
N THR A 282 -17.81 0.56 2.40
CA THR A 282 -17.27 0.66 1.04
C THR A 282 -18.40 0.57 0.00
N MET A 283 -19.35 -0.33 0.19
CA MET A 283 -20.54 -0.38 -0.68
C MET A 283 -21.36 0.91 -0.57
N SER A 284 -21.51 1.48 0.62
CA SER A 284 -22.27 2.74 0.77
C SER A 284 -21.60 3.94 0.09
N GLN A 285 -20.33 3.87 -0.29
CA GLN A 285 -19.66 4.93 -1.06
C GLN A 285 -20.24 5.10 -2.48
N SER A 286 -20.92 4.10 -3.01
CA SER A 286 -21.60 4.19 -4.32
C SER A 286 -22.96 4.93 -4.28
N VAL A 287 -23.44 5.31 -3.10
CA VAL A 287 -24.78 5.90 -2.93
C VAL A 287 -24.80 7.43 -2.95
N PRO A 288 -23.81 8.15 -2.37
CA PRO A 288 -23.88 9.60 -2.29
C PRO A 288 -23.72 10.29 -3.64
N ASP A 289 -24.65 11.19 -3.96
CA ASP A 289 -24.58 12.07 -5.14
C ASP A 289 -23.78 13.36 -4.86
N THR A 290 -23.14 13.46 -3.70
CA THR A 290 -22.38 14.63 -3.28
C THR A 290 -20.98 14.27 -2.82
N VAL A 291 -20.01 15.12 -3.15
CA VAL A 291 -18.61 15.00 -2.75
C VAL A 291 -18.45 14.94 -1.22
N VAL A 292 -19.27 15.70 -0.48
CA VAL A 292 -19.24 15.70 1.00
C VAL A 292 -19.72 14.36 1.55
N GLY A 293 -20.82 13.82 1.01
CA GLY A 293 -21.34 12.51 1.40
C GLY A 293 -20.31 11.40 1.11
N PHE A 294 -19.69 11.43 -0.06
CA PHE A 294 -18.62 10.50 -0.44
C PHE A 294 -17.42 10.62 0.51
N GLY A 295 -16.98 11.85 0.82
CA GLY A 295 -15.87 12.09 1.75
C GLY A 295 -16.14 11.59 3.17
N LEU A 296 -17.37 11.73 3.68
CA LEU A 296 -17.78 11.18 4.97
C LEU A 296 -17.75 9.65 4.96
N CYS A 297 -18.24 9.02 3.90
CA CYS A 297 -18.13 7.57 3.73
C CYS A 297 -16.66 7.12 3.69
N GLN A 298 -15.80 7.83 2.97
CA GLN A 298 -14.36 7.54 2.89
C GLN A 298 -13.68 7.65 4.26
N PHE A 299 -14.03 8.65 5.06
CA PHE A 299 -13.55 8.79 6.43
C PHE A 299 -13.96 7.58 7.28
N LEU A 300 -15.22 7.17 7.22
CA LEU A 300 -15.74 6.02 7.96
C LEU A 300 -15.09 4.71 7.50
N VAL A 301 -14.93 4.50 6.20
CA VAL A 301 -14.20 3.33 5.66
C VAL A 301 -12.78 3.28 6.22
N GLY A 302 -12.08 4.42 6.27
CA GLY A 302 -10.74 4.53 6.85
C GLY A 302 -10.66 4.04 8.29
N CYS A 303 -11.68 4.31 9.11
CA CYS A 303 -11.75 3.85 10.50
C CYS A 303 -11.66 2.32 10.66
N PHE A 304 -12.09 1.56 9.67
CA PHE A 304 -12.17 0.10 9.74
C PHE A 304 -11.11 -0.61 8.88
N VAL A 305 -10.92 -0.19 7.63
CA VAL A 305 -9.99 -0.87 6.69
C VAL A 305 -8.57 -0.93 7.24
N ILE A 306 -8.06 0.18 7.78
CA ILE A 306 -6.69 0.25 8.30
C ILE A 306 -6.54 -0.61 9.56
N GLY A 307 -7.62 -0.79 10.34
CA GLY A 307 -7.67 -1.63 11.54
C GLY A 307 -7.47 -3.14 11.30
N VAL A 308 -7.65 -3.61 10.07
CA VAL A 308 -7.47 -5.04 9.72
C VAL A 308 -6.00 -5.46 9.85
N ASN A 309 -5.06 -4.65 9.34
CA ASN A 309 -3.64 -5.00 9.26
C ASN A 309 -2.96 -5.28 10.62
N PRO A 310 -3.16 -4.50 11.69
CA PRO A 310 -2.60 -4.81 13.01
C PRO A 310 -3.06 -6.17 13.54
N SER A 311 -4.35 -6.50 13.34
CA SER A 311 -4.91 -7.77 13.78
C SER A 311 -4.40 -8.95 12.95
N LEU A 312 -4.22 -8.78 11.63
CA LEU A 312 -3.60 -9.80 10.77
C LEU A 312 -2.14 -10.07 11.15
N ASN A 313 -1.35 -9.01 11.38
CA ASN A 313 0.05 -9.13 11.79
C ASN A 313 0.18 -9.84 13.14
N ALA A 314 -0.67 -9.50 14.11
CA ALA A 314 -0.68 -10.13 15.42
C ALA A 314 -1.10 -11.61 15.34
N ALA A 315 -2.16 -11.93 14.59
CA ALA A 315 -2.59 -13.31 14.37
C ALA A 315 -1.49 -14.11 13.66
N MET A 316 -0.82 -13.53 12.67
CA MET A 316 0.28 -14.19 11.96
C MET A 316 1.42 -14.55 12.92
N VAL A 317 1.86 -13.64 13.79
CA VAL A 317 2.91 -13.90 14.78
C VAL A 317 2.49 -15.00 15.76
N MET A 318 1.23 -15.01 16.18
CA MET A 318 0.68 -15.97 17.13
C MET A 318 0.70 -17.42 16.60
N TYR A 319 0.44 -17.60 15.32
CA TYR A 319 0.36 -18.93 14.69
C TYR A 319 1.64 -19.35 13.95
N THR A 320 2.74 -18.59 14.12
CA THR A 320 4.01 -18.85 13.46
C THR A 320 5.10 -19.13 14.50
N PRO A 321 5.83 -20.27 14.40
CA PRO A 321 7.02 -20.54 15.21
C PRO A 321 8.07 -19.41 15.07
N ASP A 322 8.84 -19.18 16.13
CA ASP A 322 9.79 -18.05 16.20
C ASP A 322 10.85 -18.08 15.10
N ASP A 323 11.33 -19.27 14.73
CA ASP A 323 12.32 -19.51 13.67
C ASP A 323 11.77 -19.30 12.25
N PHE A 324 10.43 -19.28 12.08
CA PHE A 324 9.75 -19.13 10.79
C PHE A 324 9.14 -17.73 10.58
N ARG A 325 9.07 -16.88 11.61
CA ARG A 325 8.39 -15.57 11.56
C ARG A 325 8.88 -14.68 10.42
N GLY A 326 10.19 -14.55 10.25
CA GLY A 326 10.74 -13.69 9.19
C GLY A 326 10.30 -14.12 7.79
N ARG A 327 10.23 -15.43 7.54
CA ARG A 327 9.82 -16.02 6.27
C ARG A 327 8.32 -15.82 6.02
N VAL A 328 7.49 -16.00 7.02
CA VAL A 328 6.04 -15.76 6.91
C VAL A 328 5.73 -14.29 6.65
N PHE A 329 6.47 -13.34 7.26
CA PHE A 329 6.34 -11.92 6.94
C PHE A 329 6.69 -11.63 5.47
N GLY A 330 7.69 -12.34 4.92
CA GLY A 330 8.01 -12.30 3.50
C GLY A 330 6.85 -12.77 2.63
N LEU A 331 6.26 -13.92 2.95
CA LEU A 331 5.10 -14.46 2.24
C LEU A 331 3.87 -13.54 2.36
N PHE A 332 3.64 -12.96 3.54
CA PHE A 332 2.57 -12.00 3.76
C PHE A 332 2.73 -10.75 2.88
N ASN A 333 3.93 -10.19 2.82
CA ASN A 333 4.22 -9.06 1.94
C ASN A 333 4.05 -9.44 0.45
N THR A 334 4.47 -10.64 0.07
CA THR A 334 4.25 -11.16 -1.29
C THR A 334 2.76 -11.26 -1.62
N ALA A 335 1.94 -11.78 -0.72
CA ALA A 335 0.48 -11.85 -0.90
C ALA A 335 -0.12 -10.45 -1.07
N GLN A 336 0.33 -9.46 -0.28
CA GLN A 336 -0.09 -8.07 -0.44
C GLN A 336 0.33 -7.49 -1.80
N GLN A 337 1.54 -7.74 -2.27
CA GLN A 337 2.02 -7.25 -3.57
C GLN A 337 1.23 -7.86 -4.75
N PHE A 338 0.87 -9.14 -4.66
CA PHE A 338 -0.05 -9.74 -5.63
C PHE A 338 -1.44 -9.08 -5.59
N GLY A 339 -1.95 -8.76 -4.40
CA GLY A 339 -3.19 -7.99 -4.26
C GLY A 339 -3.09 -6.61 -4.91
N ASN A 340 -1.98 -5.91 -4.69
CA ASN A 340 -1.69 -4.62 -5.31
C ASN A 340 -1.63 -4.68 -6.85
N MET A 341 -1.13 -5.78 -7.40
CA MET A 341 -1.07 -6.01 -8.84
C MET A 341 -2.46 -6.33 -9.43
N VAL A 342 -3.22 -7.18 -8.76
CA VAL A 342 -4.53 -7.65 -9.26
C VAL A 342 -5.61 -6.58 -9.10
N GLY A 343 -5.58 -5.80 -8.01
CA GLY A 343 -6.60 -4.79 -7.70
C GLY A 343 -6.92 -3.84 -8.84
N PRO A 344 -5.94 -3.11 -9.40
CA PRO A 344 -6.18 -2.18 -10.48
C PRO A 344 -6.67 -2.83 -11.78
N LEU A 345 -6.25 -4.07 -12.08
CA LEU A 345 -6.75 -4.82 -13.24
C LEU A 345 -8.22 -5.20 -13.08
N VAL A 346 -8.61 -5.67 -11.90
CA VAL A 346 -10.01 -5.98 -11.59
C VAL A 346 -10.86 -4.71 -11.62
N SER A 347 -10.37 -3.61 -11.03
CA SER A 347 -11.01 -2.30 -11.08
C SER A 347 -11.24 -1.84 -12.52
N SER A 348 -10.20 -1.94 -13.36
CA SER A 348 -10.26 -1.61 -14.77
C SER A 348 -11.34 -2.43 -15.51
N ALA A 349 -11.33 -3.75 -15.33
CA ALA A 349 -12.31 -4.63 -15.97
C ALA A 349 -13.75 -4.28 -15.56
N ILE A 350 -14.00 -4.02 -14.26
CA ILE A 350 -15.32 -3.62 -13.76
C ILE A 350 -15.73 -2.26 -14.32
N SER A 351 -14.84 -1.26 -14.27
CA SER A 351 -15.14 0.09 -14.76
C SER A 351 -15.49 0.11 -16.26
N MET A 352 -14.85 -0.75 -17.06
CA MET A 352 -15.14 -0.86 -18.51
C MET A 352 -16.48 -1.55 -18.79
N MET A 353 -16.90 -2.48 -17.94
CA MET A 353 -18.10 -3.31 -18.17
C MET A 353 -19.37 -2.72 -17.56
N ALA A 354 -19.21 -2.06 -16.42
CA ALA A 354 -20.35 -1.67 -15.58
C ALA A 354 -20.32 -0.17 -15.20
N GLY A 355 -19.16 0.36 -14.83
CA GLY A 355 -18.99 1.75 -14.43
C GLY A 355 -18.08 1.91 -13.21
N ILE A 356 -17.83 3.16 -12.81
CA ILE A 356 -16.90 3.47 -11.71
C ILE A 356 -17.53 3.16 -10.34
N TRP A 357 -18.81 3.42 -10.15
CA TRP A 357 -19.47 3.20 -8.85
C TRP A 357 -19.59 1.71 -8.50
N GLU A 358 -19.69 0.82 -9.49
CA GLU A 358 -19.72 -0.63 -9.30
C GLU A 358 -18.41 -1.18 -8.73
N VAL A 359 -17.30 -0.48 -8.96
CA VAL A 359 -16.01 -0.84 -8.35
C VAL A 359 -16.11 -0.80 -6.82
N TYR A 360 -16.76 0.23 -6.26
CA TYR A 360 -16.99 0.35 -4.82
C TYR A 360 -17.91 -0.75 -4.29
N ALA A 361 -18.98 -1.04 -5.01
CA ALA A 361 -19.93 -2.10 -4.65
C ALA A 361 -19.23 -3.46 -4.61
N ILE A 362 -18.47 -3.80 -5.67
CA ILE A 362 -17.76 -5.09 -5.76
C ILE A 362 -16.62 -5.18 -4.76
N ALA A 363 -15.85 -4.11 -4.56
CA ALA A 363 -14.81 -4.08 -3.53
C ALA A 363 -15.40 -4.32 -2.13
N GLY A 364 -16.53 -3.68 -1.81
CA GLY A 364 -17.25 -3.90 -0.57
C GLY A 364 -17.77 -5.33 -0.44
N LEU A 365 -18.31 -5.92 -1.51
CA LEU A 365 -18.74 -7.34 -1.52
C LEU A 365 -17.56 -8.30 -1.27
N ILE A 366 -16.38 -8.03 -1.82
CA ILE A 366 -15.19 -8.83 -1.56
C ILE A 366 -14.83 -8.72 -0.07
N GLN A 367 -14.79 -7.51 0.51
CA GLN A 367 -14.51 -7.32 1.93
C GLN A 367 -15.53 -8.03 2.82
N LEU A 368 -16.82 -7.93 2.50
CA LEU A 368 -17.89 -8.67 3.20
C LEU A 368 -17.69 -10.18 3.12
N SER A 369 -17.39 -10.71 1.94
CA SER A 369 -17.16 -12.14 1.73
C SER A 369 -15.96 -12.64 2.55
N LEU A 370 -14.89 -11.87 2.65
CA LEU A 370 -13.75 -12.15 3.51
C LEU A 370 -14.15 -12.14 4.98
N GLY A 371 -14.92 -11.15 5.42
CA GLY A 371 -15.44 -11.06 6.79
C GLY A 371 -16.34 -12.25 7.17
N VAL A 372 -17.27 -12.62 6.30
CA VAL A 372 -18.14 -13.79 6.47
C VAL A 372 -17.33 -15.08 6.52
N LYS A 373 -16.33 -15.23 5.66
CA LYS A 373 -15.43 -16.40 5.68
C LYS A 373 -14.70 -16.52 7.01
N VAL A 374 -14.17 -15.44 7.56
CA VAL A 374 -13.52 -15.42 8.88
C VAL A 374 -14.54 -15.76 9.98
N TYR A 375 -15.74 -15.21 9.90
CA TYR A 375 -16.82 -15.53 10.85
C TYR A 375 -17.13 -17.02 10.88
N LEU A 376 -17.44 -17.62 9.74
CA LEU A 376 -17.81 -19.02 9.62
C LEU A 376 -16.63 -19.97 9.91
N GLY A 377 -15.43 -19.59 9.46
CA GLY A 377 -14.24 -20.42 9.60
C GLY A 377 -13.66 -20.46 11.01
N ARG A 378 -13.67 -19.33 11.72
CA ARG A 378 -12.96 -19.15 12.99
C ARG A 378 -13.85 -18.68 14.14
N VAL A 379 -14.52 -17.54 13.96
CA VAL A 379 -15.26 -16.90 15.07
C VAL A 379 -16.39 -17.80 15.58
N ARG A 380 -17.19 -18.37 14.67
CA ARG A 380 -18.28 -19.31 15.02
C ARG A 380 -17.78 -20.56 15.72
N LYS A 381 -16.56 -21.00 15.45
CA LYS A 381 -15.93 -22.17 16.09
C LYS A 381 -15.26 -21.85 17.43
N GLY A 382 -15.31 -20.58 17.87
CA GLY A 382 -14.65 -20.14 19.10
C GLY A 382 -13.14 -19.90 18.97
N GLU A 383 -12.57 -20.01 17.77
CA GLU A 383 -11.16 -19.75 17.50
C GLU A 383 -10.94 -18.23 17.36
N LEU A 384 -10.99 -17.50 18.46
CA LEU A 384 -10.92 -16.04 18.43
C LEU A 384 -9.50 -15.47 18.21
N GLY A 385 -8.46 -16.29 18.38
CA GLY A 385 -7.07 -15.85 18.29
C GLY A 385 -6.70 -14.96 19.49
N LYS A 386 -6.89 -15.47 20.70
CA LYS A 386 -6.53 -14.81 21.97
C LYS A 386 -5.17 -15.28 22.44
#